data_3fe41a8fa48080f5e2101bed6a3f0a3e
#
_entry.id   3fe41a8fa48080f5e2101bed6a3f0a3e
#
_cell.length_a   1.000
_cell.length_b   1.000
_cell.length_c   1.000
_cell.angle_alpha   90.00
_cell.angle_beta   90.00
_cell.angle_gamma   90.00
#
_symmetry.space_group_name_H-M   'P 1'
#
loop_
_entity.id
_entity.type
_entity.pdbx_description
1 polymer ?
#
loop_
_entity_poly.entity_id
_entity_poly.type
_entity_poly.pdbx_seq_one_letter_code
_entity_poly.pdbx_strand_id
1 'polypeptide(L)'
;MSYEIKPWREGTLADNLASAGVSRRDFVKYCAGLAAIFAVGTPQMAHAAPAQKAAEELADKLGAITKPNVVWLQLQECTGCMESALRSGGTTVEEVVLNLLSVNYNELLMAAAGEAAEEALAETNAKKHILVVNGSVPTKDGGIYCTIGGKTAEQVLRESAENADIILAVGACAVYGSVQAAKPNPTGAVGVDEIIKDKAVINVSGCPPIGEVITASLTYILTHGKPPEVDSEGRPLFAYGQRIHDSCPRRPHFDAGQFVRTFDDAGAREGWCLYDVGCKGPSTCLLYTFDAVDICRC
;
A
#
# COMPACT_ATOMS: atom_id res chain seq x y z
N MET A 1 -34.89 -5.45 1.16
CA MET A 1 -34.01 -6.62 0.97
C MET A 1 -33.16 -6.75 2.22
N SER A 2 -33.38 -7.78 3.02
CA SER A 2 -32.53 -8.06 4.19
C SER A 2 -31.25 -8.72 3.67
N TYR A 3 -30.14 -8.00 3.71
CA TYR A 3 -28.83 -8.59 3.48
C TYR A 3 -28.49 -9.49 4.68
N GLU A 4 -28.58 -10.79 4.48
CA GLU A 4 -28.07 -11.78 5.41
C GLU A 4 -26.55 -11.81 5.26
N ILE A 5 -25.83 -11.16 6.19
CA ILE A 5 -24.36 -11.27 6.27
C ILE A 5 -24.08 -12.71 6.69
N LYS A 6 -23.69 -13.55 5.73
CA LYS A 6 -23.24 -14.91 6.06
C LYS A 6 -21.93 -14.82 6.82
N PRO A 7 -21.82 -15.42 8.02
CA PRO A 7 -20.58 -15.43 8.74
C PRO A 7 -19.48 -16.10 7.89
N TRP A 8 -18.27 -15.60 8.02
CA TRP A 8 -17.07 -16.18 7.42
C TRP A 8 -17.00 -17.68 7.73
N ARG A 9 -16.86 -18.50 6.71
CA ARG A 9 -16.73 -19.95 6.87
C ARG A 9 -15.25 -20.31 6.98
N GLU A 10 -14.94 -21.25 7.89
CA GLU A 10 -13.66 -21.94 7.87
C GLU A 10 -13.47 -22.58 6.48
N GLY A 11 -12.33 -22.31 5.83
CA GLY A 11 -12.05 -22.78 4.50
C GLY A 11 -10.94 -21.98 3.81
N THR A 12 -10.58 -22.43 2.62
CA THR A 12 -9.59 -21.71 1.79
C THR A 12 -10.19 -20.45 1.18
N LEU A 13 -9.33 -19.56 0.70
CA LEU A 13 -9.77 -18.38 -0.05
C LEU A 13 -10.65 -18.76 -1.24
N ALA A 14 -10.28 -19.83 -1.98
CA ALA A 14 -11.05 -20.30 -3.13
C ALA A 14 -12.49 -20.69 -2.73
N ASP A 15 -12.67 -21.36 -1.59
CA ASP A 15 -13.99 -21.76 -1.09
C ASP A 15 -14.82 -20.52 -0.74
N ASN A 16 -14.21 -19.52 -0.15
CA ASN A 16 -14.88 -18.29 0.27
C ASN A 16 -15.26 -17.40 -0.92
N LEU A 17 -14.38 -17.25 -1.90
CA LEU A 17 -14.67 -16.52 -3.14
C LEU A 17 -15.82 -17.18 -3.92
N ALA A 18 -15.82 -18.52 -4.04
CA ALA A 18 -16.90 -19.24 -4.67
C ALA A 18 -18.23 -19.03 -3.94
N SER A 19 -18.22 -18.99 -2.60
CA SER A 19 -19.42 -18.74 -1.79
C SER A 19 -19.93 -17.29 -1.91
N ALA A 20 -19.04 -16.34 -2.20
CA ALA A 20 -19.36 -14.93 -2.45
C ALA A 20 -19.81 -14.67 -3.90
N GLY A 21 -19.80 -15.69 -4.77
CA GLY A 21 -20.21 -15.56 -6.17
C GLY A 21 -19.11 -15.09 -7.12
N VAL A 22 -17.86 -14.98 -6.65
CA VAL A 22 -16.72 -14.64 -7.51
C VAL A 22 -16.31 -15.87 -8.32
N SER A 23 -16.36 -15.76 -9.65
CA SER A 23 -15.95 -16.86 -10.50
C SER A 23 -14.43 -17.05 -10.51
N ARG A 24 -13.96 -18.31 -10.67
CA ARG A 24 -12.52 -18.60 -10.85
C ARG A 24 -11.92 -17.76 -11.98
N ARG A 25 -12.68 -17.51 -13.05
CA ARG A 25 -12.21 -16.72 -14.19
C ARG A 25 -11.92 -15.26 -13.80
N ASP A 26 -12.77 -14.65 -12.97
CA ASP A 26 -12.60 -13.28 -12.53
C ASP A 26 -11.47 -13.17 -11.52
N PHE A 27 -11.32 -14.16 -10.66
CA PHE A 27 -10.16 -14.25 -9.76
C PHE A 27 -8.83 -14.41 -10.52
N VAL A 28 -8.77 -15.22 -11.56
CA VAL A 28 -7.57 -15.34 -12.42
C VAL A 28 -7.28 -14.05 -13.16
N LYS A 29 -8.28 -13.29 -13.61
CA LYS A 29 -8.06 -11.95 -14.22
C LYS A 29 -7.43 -10.97 -13.22
N TYR A 30 -7.89 -10.97 -11.97
CA TYR A 30 -7.29 -10.17 -10.91
C TYR A 30 -5.82 -10.57 -10.69
N CYS A 31 -5.54 -11.86 -10.57
CA CYS A 31 -4.18 -12.37 -10.46
C CYS A 31 -3.31 -12.01 -11.66
N ALA A 32 -3.88 -11.90 -12.86
CA ALA A 32 -3.16 -11.43 -14.04
C ALA A 32 -2.73 -9.96 -13.92
N GLY A 33 -3.59 -9.11 -13.38
CA GLY A 33 -3.26 -7.71 -13.07
C GLY A 33 -2.11 -7.61 -12.04
N LEU A 34 -2.19 -8.37 -10.96
CA LEU A 34 -1.14 -8.43 -9.95
C LEU A 34 0.18 -8.97 -10.51
N ALA A 35 0.13 -10.03 -11.31
CA ALA A 35 1.31 -10.59 -11.97
C ALA A 35 1.98 -9.57 -12.91
N ALA A 36 1.20 -8.76 -13.60
CA ALA A 36 1.71 -7.67 -14.44
C ALA A 36 2.40 -6.58 -13.60
N ILE A 37 1.84 -6.21 -12.46
CA ILE A 37 2.47 -5.25 -11.53
C ILE A 37 3.81 -5.79 -11.02
N PHE A 38 3.87 -7.05 -10.60
CA PHE A 38 5.12 -7.67 -10.16
C PHE A 38 6.17 -7.79 -11.27
N ALA A 39 5.73 -7.98 -12.54
CA ALA A 39 6.63 -8.08 -13.68
C ALA A 39 7.30 -6.74 -14.05
N VAL A 40 6.63 -5.62 -13.85
CA VAL A 40 7.16 -4.28 -14.17
C VAL A 40 8.40 -3.95 -13.32
N GLY A 41 8.41 -4.40 -12.05
CA GLY A 41 9.50 -4.09 -11.10
C GLY A 41 10.73 -4.99 -11.17
N THR A 42 10.67 -6.10 -11.94
CA THR A 42 11.77 -7.09 -12.00
C THR A 42 12.13 -7.42 -13.44
N PRO A 43 13.25 -6.88 -13.98
CA PRO A 43 13.69 -7.13 -15.36
C PRO A 43 13.84 -8.62 -15.72
N GLN A 44 14.09 -9.47 -14.72
CA GLN A 44 14.22 -10.92 -14.88
C GLN A 44 12.88 -11.64 -15.10
N MET A 45 11.75 -11.06 -14.68
CA MET A 45 10.42 -11.64 -14.90
C MET A 45 9.81 -11.29 -16.26
N ALA A 46 10.33 -10.31 -16.96
CA ALA A 46 9.85 -9.93 -18.30
C ALA A 46 10.05 -11.04 -19.36
N HIS A 47 10.87 -12.03 -19.06
CA HIS A 47 11.09 -13.23 -19.89
C HIS A 47 10.47 -14.51 -19.31
N ALA A 48 9.78 -14.42 -18.18
CA ALA A 48 9.13 -15.57 -17.55
C ALA A 48 7.77 -15.83 -18.21
N ALA A 49 7.37 -17.11 -18.23
CA ALA A 49 6.16 -17.75 -18.71
C ALA A 49 4.99 -16.84 -19.20
N PRO A 50 4.18 -17.27 -20.17
CA PRO A 50 3.05 -16.48 -20.63
C PRO A 50 2.25 -15.97 -19.45
N ALA A 51 1.88 -14.67 -19.46
CA ALA A 51 1.21 -13.95 -18.35
C ALA A 51 0.01 -14.73 -17.76
N GLN A 52 -0.65 -15.53 -18.58
CA GLN A 52 -1.75 -16.39 -18.16
C GLN A 52 -1.31 -17.49 -17.20
N LYS A 53 -0.17 -18.14 -17.45
CA LYS A 53 0.37 -19.21 -16.58
C LYS A 53 0.79 -18.64 -15.21
N ALA A 54 1.44 -17.47 -15.19
CA ALA A 54 1.79 -16.79 -13.96
C ALA A 54 0.54 -16.39 -13.15
N ALA A 55 -0.53 -15.96 -13.83
CA ALA A 55 -1.80 -15.64 -13.19
C ALA A 55 -2.49 -16.86 -12.59
N GLU A 56 -2.47 -18.01 -13.30
CA GLU A 56 -3.04 -19.27 -12.81
C GLU A 56 -2.25 -19.80 -11.60
N GLU A 57 -0.92 -19.79 -11.65
CA GLU A 57 -0.06 -20.20 -10.53
C GLU A 57 -0.27 -19.28 -9.30
N LEU A 58 -0.46 -17.98 -9.51
CA LEU A 58 -0.76 -17.03 -8.46
C LEU A 58 -2.15 -17.29 -7.86
N ALA A 59 -3.15 -17.57 -8.71
CA ALA A 59 -4.51 -17.87 -8.27
C ALA A 59 -4.58 -19.19 -7.47
N ASP A 60 -3.83 -20.22 -7.88
CA ASP A 60 -3.80 -21.48 -7.15
C ASP A 60 -3.11 -21.32 -5.78
N LYS A 61 -2.02 -20.57 -5.70
CA LYS A 61 -1.35 -20.27 -4.43
C LYS A 61 -2.25 -19.46 -3.49
N LEU A 62 -2.85 -18.37 -3.97
CA LEU A 62 -3.75 -17.55 -3.19
C LEU A 62 -5.01 -18.32 -2.76
N GLY A 63 -5.54 -19.15 -3.67
CA GLY A 63 -6.73 -19.97 -3.39
C GLY A 63 -6.56 -20.95 -2.23
N ALA A 64 -5.34 -21.39 -1.95
CA ALA A 64 -5.01 -22.34 -0.89
C ALA A 64 -4.77 -21.67 0.49
N ILE A 65 -4.72 -20.34 0.57
CA ILE A 65 -4.40 -19.61 1.79
C ILE A 65 -5.61 -19.53 2.72
N THR A 66 -5.37 -19.77 4.02
CA THR A 66 -6.29 -19.34 5.09
C THR A 66 -6.06 -17.88 5.37
N LYS A 67 -7.13 -17.10 5.56
CA LYS A 67 -7.02 -15.65 5.79
C LYS A 67 -6.16 -15.34 7.01
N PRO A 68 -5.07 -14.57 6.87
CA PRO A 68 -4.37 -14.04 8.01
C PRO A 68 -5.22 -12.98 8.70
N ASN A 69 -5.06 -12.87 10.01
CA ASN A 69 -5.60 -11.74 10.77
C ASN A 69 -4.89 -10.45 10.35
N VAL A 70 -5.63 -9.37 10.25
CA VAL A 70 -5.11 -8.04 9.95
C VAL A 70 -5.62 -7.05 10.97
N VAL A 71 -4.71 -6.30 11.56
CA VAL A 71 -4.99 -5.04 12.25
C VAL A 71 -4.61 -3.91 11.31
N TRP A 72 -5.57 -3.04 11.01
CA TRP A 72 -5.34 -1.89 10.15
C TRP A 72 -5.63 -0.61 10.92
N LEU A 73 -4.59 0.02 11.45
CA LEU A 73 -4.68 1.21 12.26
C LEU A 73 -4.81 2.48 11.41
N GLN A 74 -5.68 3.38 11.84
CA GLN A 74 -5.86 4.71 11.27
C GLN A 74 -5.39 5.74 12.30
N LEU A 75 -4.15 6.23 12.16
CA LEU A 75 -3.56 7.15 13.11
C LEU A 75 -3.82 8.62 12.68
N GLN A 76 -2.82 9.49 12.76
CA GLN A 76 -2.99 10.88 12.34
C GLN A 76 -2.95 11.00 10.81
N GLU A 77 -4.10 11.02 10.17
CA GLU A 77 -4.23 10.98 8.70
C GLU A 77 -5.56 11.59 8.17
N CYS A 78 -5.79 11.51 6.86
CA CYS A 78 -6.96 12.03 6.17
C CYS A 78 -7.88 10.93 5.57
N THR A 79 -7.65 9.65 5.87
CA THR A 79 -8.33 8.46 5.32
C THR A 79 -8.10 8.18 3.81
N GLY A 80 -7.35 9.03 3.11
CA GLY A 80 -7.11 8.89 1.67
C GLY A 80 -6.43 7.60 1.27
N CYS A 81 -5.59 7.02 2.13
CA CYS A 81 -4.92 5.75 1.87
C CYS A 81 -5.91 4.58 1.85
N MET A 82 -6.88 4.56 2.77
CA MET A 82 -7.95 3.56 2.79
C MET A 82 -8.87 3.72 1.58
N GLU A 83 -9.27 4.96 1.25
CA GLU A 83 -10.03 5.26 0.04
C GLU A 83 -9.34 4.75 -1.23
N SER A 84 -8.03 4.98 -1.34
CA SER A 84 -7.24 4.47 -2.48
C SER A 84 -7.22 2.95 -2.51
N ALA A 85 -7.03 2.30 -1.37
CA ALA A 85 -7.06 0.84 -1.28
C ALA A 85 -8.42 0.27 -1.71
N LEU A 86 -9.52 0.88 -1.29
CA LEU A 86 -10.88 0.46 -1.66
C LEU A 86 -11.21 0.70 -3.14
N ARG A 87 -10.52 1.66 -3.79
CA ARG A 87 -10.70 2.01 -5.20
C ARG A 87 -9.71 1.33 -6.14
N SER A 88 -8.85 0.44 -5.65
CA SER A 88 -7.92 -0.23 -6.53
C SER A 88 -8.66 -0.97 -7.66
N GLY A 89 -8.25 -0.71 -8.90
CA GLY A 89 -8.96 -1.16 -10.11
C GLY A 89 -8.79 -2.65 -10.37
N GLY A 90 -9.89 -3.32 -10.64
CA GLY A 90 -9.99 -4.75 -10.93
C GLY A 90 -11.40 -5.23 -10.61
N THR A 91 -11.73 -6.50 -10.78
CA THR A 91 -13.00 -7.07 -10.33
C THR A 91 -13.16 -6.80 -8.83
N THR A 92 -14.11 -5.97 -8.48
CA THR A 92 -14.51 -5.50 -7.15
C THR A 92 -13.50 -5.83 -6.06
N VAL A 93 -12.54 -4.91 -5.92
CA VAL A 93 -11.46 -5.04 -4.91
C VAL A 93 -12.02 -5.21 -3.51
N GLU A 94 -13.20 -4.65 -3.26
CA GLU A 94 -13.96 -4.93 -2.03
C GLU A 94 -14.11 -6.43 -1.78
N GLU A 95 -14.48 -7.22 -2.78
CA GLU A 95 -14.62 -8.67 -2.63
C GLU A 95 -13.25 -9.34 -2.45
N VAL A 96 -12.22 -8.91 -3.16
CA VAL A 96 -10.91 -9.57 -3.13
C VAL A 96 -10.09 -9.17 -1.90
N VAL A 97 -9.99 -7.89 -1.56
CA VAL A 97 -9.22 -7.46 -0.38
C VAL A 97 -9.95 -7.86 0.90
N LEU A 98 -11.27 -7.66 0.98
CA LEU A 98 -12.06 -8.13 2.12
C LEU A 98 -12.14 -9.66 2.18
N ASN A 99 -11.99 -10.37 1.05
CA ASN A 99 -11.99 -11.82 1.01
C ASN A 99 -10.59 -12.45 1.13
N LEU A 100 -9.51 -11.76 0.77
CA LEU A 100 -8.12 -12.22 0.93
C LEU A 100 -7.63 -12.11 2.39
N LEU A 101 -8.11 -11.11 3.12
CA LEU A 101 -7.67 -10.77 4.46
C LEU A 101 -8.83 -10.91 5.46
N SER A 102 -8.54 -11.27 6.68
CA SER A 102 -9.46 -11.08 7.80
C SER A 102 -9.10 -9.76 8.47
N VAL A 103 -9.76 -8.68 8.04
CA VAL A 103 -9.58 -7.36 8.68
C VAL A 103 -10.34 -7.38 9.99
N ASN A 104 -9.66 -7.76 11.07
CA ASN A 104 -10.24 -7.94 12.39
C ASN A 104 -10.45 -6.62 13.13
N TYR A 105 -9.61 -5.62 12.79
CA TYR A 105 -9.72 -4.28 13.33
C TYR A 105 -9.43 -3.25 12.26
N ASN A 106 -10.34 -2.30 12.10
CA ASN A 106 -10.17 -1.09 11.29
C ASN A 106 -11.24 -0.08 11.68
N GLU A 107 -10.86 1.08 12.13
CA GLU A 107 -11.77 2.11 12.66
C GLU A 107 -12.78 2.63 11.62
N LEU A 108 -12.45 2.53 10.30
CA LEU A 108 -13.30 3.04 9.23
C LEU A 108 -14.30 2.00 8.68
N LEU A 109 -13.97 0.72 8.76
CA LEU A 109 -14.72 -0.35 8.07
C LEU A 109 -15.47 -1.29 9.02
N MET A 110 -15.02 -1.39 10.28
CA MET A 110 -15.64 -2.32 11.24
C MET A 110 -16.98 -1.79 11.72
N ALA A 111 -17.90 -2.70 11.99
CA ALA A 111 -19.19 -2.36 12.57
C ALA A 111 -19.13 -2.17 14.10
N ALA A 112 -18.15 -2.78 14.76
CA ALA A 112 -17.94 -2.65 16.20
C ALA A 112 -17.47 -1.23 16.56
N ALA A 113 -17.89 -0.75 17.73
CA ALA A 113 -17.48 0.55 18.27
C ALA A 113 -17.32 0.46 19.79
N GLY A 114 -16.58 1.40 20.39
CA GLY A 114 -16.34 1.46 21.83
C GLY A 114 -15.64 0.21 22.35
N GLU A 115 -16.14 -0.37 23.46
CA GLU A 115 -15.53 -1.53 24.13
C GLU A 115 -15.40 -2.74 23.19
N ALA A 116 -16.40 -3.00 22.34
CA ALA A 116 -16.36 -4.12 21.40
C ALA A 116 -15.24 -3.97 20.35
N ALA A 117 -14.91 -2.74 19.93
CA ALA A 117 -13.79 -2.48 19.03
C ALA A 117 -12.45 -2.71 19.74
N GLU A 118 -12.32 -2.24 20.99
CA GLU A 118 -11.10 -2.42 21.79
C GLU A 118 -10.87 -3.91 22.13
N GLU A 119 -11.92 -4.67 22.40
CA GLU A 119 -11.84 -6.12 22.58
C GLU A 119 -11.36 -6.82 21.31
N ALA A 120 -11.90 -6.47 20.14
CA ALA A 120 -11.47 -7.02 18.85
C ALA A 120 -9.99 -6.72 18.56
N LEU A 121 -9.52 -5.51 18.88
CA LEU A 121 -8.12 -5.14 18.78
C LEU A 121 -7.25 -5.99 19.71
N ALA A 122 -7.63 -6.07 20.99
CA ALA A 122 -6.89 -6.83 22.00
C ALA A 122 -6.82 -8.34 21.65
N GLU A 123 -7.91 -8.93 21.21
CA GLU A 123 -7.95 -10.33 20.79
C GLU A 123 -7.07 -10.60 19.57
N THR A 124 -7.02 -9.65 18.64
CA THR A 124 -6.20 -9.79 17.42
C THR A 124 -4.73 -9.57 17.74
N ASN A 125 -4.39 -8.58 18.57
CA ASN A 125 -3.03 -8.32 19.04
C ASN A 125 -2.44 -9.49 19.84
N ALA A 126 -3.27 -10.31 20.48
CA ALA A 126 -2.82 -11.53 21.17
C ALA A 126 -2.41 -12.65 20.20
N LYS A 127 -2.73 -12.55 18.93
CA LYS A 127 -2.46 -13.54 17.87
C LYS A 127 -1.45 -13.01 16.88
N LYS A 128 -0.88 -13.92 16.07
CA LYS A 128 -0.10 -13.53 14.91
C LYS A 128 -0.97 -12.83 13.88
N HIS A 129 -0.52 -11.70 13.36
CA HIS A 129 -1.27 -10.88 12.42
C HIS A 129 -0.34 -10.04 11.53
N ILE A 130 -0.91 -9.48 10.47
CA ILE A 130 -0.30 -8.43 9.67
C ILE A 130 -0.79 -7.09 10.23
N LEU A 131 0.14 -6.20 10.53
CA LEU A 131 -0.16 -4.84 10.96
C LEU A 131 -0.03 -3.89 9.77
N VAL A 132 -1.11 -3.23 9.41
CA VAL A 132 -1.14 -2.16 8.42
C VAL A 132 -1.38 -0.85 9.16
N VAL A 133 -0.57 0.16 8.88
CA VAL A 133 -0.65 1.45 9.58
C VAL A 133 -0.78 2.57 8.57
N ASN A 134 -1.87 3.31 8.67
CA ASN A 134 -2.06 4.60 8.01
C ASN A 134 -1.85 5.73 9.02
N GLY A 135 -1.31 6.84 8.53
CA GLY A 135 -1.15 8.02 9.37
C GLY A 135 0.18 8.13 10.10
N SER A 136 0.52 9.35 10.47
CA SER A 136 1.70 9.66 11.26
C SER A 136 1.48 9.45 12.75
N VAL A 137 2.56 9.36 13.51
CA VAL A 137 2.53 9.20 14.96
C VAL A 137 2.95 10.51 15.63
N PRO A 138 2.05 11.24 16.30
CA PRO A 138 2.43 12.42 17.07
C PRO A 138 3.15 12.00 18.34
N THR A 139 4.30 12.65 18.63
CA THR A 139 5.15 12.33 19.79
C THR A 139 5.18 13.47 20.83
N LYS A 140 4.84 14.69 20.41
CA LYS A 140 4.89 15.85 21.30
C LYS A 140 3.83 15.75 22.39
N ASP A 141 4.13 16.31 23.55
CA ASP A 141 3.25 16.37 24.73
C ASP A 141 2.71 14.97 25.13
N GLY A 142 3.52 13.94 24.98
CA GLY A 142 3.16 12.54 25.29
C GLY A 142 2.21 11.91 24.25
N GLY A 143 2.11 12.47 23.03
CA GLY A 143 1.34 11.89 21.94
C GLY A 143 -0.17 12.17 21.98
N ILE A 144 -0.62 13.13 22.81
CA ILE A 144 -2.05 13.43 23.06
C ILE A 144 -2.82 13.92 21.83
N TYR A 145 -2.13 14.26 20.72
CA TYR A 145 -2.74 14.80 19.51
C TYR A 145 -3.41 13.74 18.62
N CYS A 146 -3.25 12.46 18.94
CA CYS A 146 -4.00 11.35 18.33
C CYS A 146 -4.20 10.28 19.39
N THR A 147 -5.46 10.05 19.76
CA THR A 147 -5.83 9.05 20.78
C THR A 147 -6.94 8.13 20.26
N ILE A 148 -6.82 6.85 20.56
CA ILE A 148 -7.73 5.77 20.15
C ILE A 148 -8.04 4.96 21.42
N GLY A 149 -9.30 4.79 21.79
CA GLY A 149 -9.70 4.02 22.98
C GLY A 149 -9.06 4.52 24.28
N GLY A 150 -8.75 5.83 24.39
CA GLY A 150 -8.09 6.42 25.55
C GLY A 150 -6.57 6.24 25.61
N LYS A 151 -5.96 5.56 24.64
CA LYS A 151 -4.51 5.39 24.47
C LYS A 151 -3.98 6.32 23.39
N THR A 152 -2.71 6.72 23.48
CA THR A 152 -2.08 7.50 22.40
C THR A 152 -1.81 6.60 21.18
N ALA A 153 -1.73 7.21 19.98
CA ALA A 153 -1.39 6.52 18.74
C ALA A 153 -0.07 5.71 18.87
N GLU A 154 0.92 6.26 19.57
CA GLU A 154 2.18 5.55 19.83
C GLU A 154 1.97 4.30 20.68
N GLN A 155 1.15 4.38 21.74
CA GLN A 155 0.85 3.23 22.60
C GLN A 155 0.13 2.13 21.82
N VAL A 156 -0.92 2.48 21.06
CA VAL A 156 -1.67 1.53 20.24
C VAL A 156 -0.77 0.88 19.19
N LEU A 157 0.07 1.68 18.53
CA LEU A 157 1.02 1.18 17.53
C LEU A 157 2.02 0.18 18.14
N ARG A 158 2.61 0.49 19.29
CA ARG A 158 3.56 -0.40 19.96
C ARG A 158 2.91 -1.71 20.41
N GLU A 159 1.74 -1.64 21.04
CA GLU A 159 0.98 -2.82 21.45
C GLU A 159 0.63 -3.72 20.24
N SER A 160 0.17 -3.12 19.13
CA SER A 160 -0.17 -3.87 17.92
C SER A 160 1.07 -4.42 17.20
N ALA A 161 2.22 -3.78 17.33
CA ALA A 161 3.45 -4.27 16.73
C ALA A 161 4.07 -5.47 17.45
N GLU A 162 3.77 -5.72 18.73
CA GLU A 162 4.41 -6.78 19.53
C GLU A 162 4.31 -8.17 18.88
N ASN A 163 3.13 -8.60 18.45
CA ASN A 163 2.88 -9.90 17.84
C ASN A 163 2.70 -9.84 16.32
N ALA A 164 2.87 -8.66 15.70
CA ALA A 164 2.82 -8.54 14.26
C ALA A 164 3.99 -9.30 13.61
N ASP A 165 3.68 -10.16 12.65
CA ASP A 165 4.68 -10.85 11.84
C ASP A 165 5.28 -9.93 10.77
N ILE A 166 4.46 -9.03 10.22
CA ILE A 166 4.83 -8.08 9.19
C ILE A 166 4.13 -6.75 9.48
N ILE A 167 4.84 -5.64 9.26
CA ILE A 167 4.33 -4.29 9.44
C ILE A 167 4.41 -3.54 8.10
N LEU A 168 3.28 -2.99 7.64
CA LEU A 168 3.19 -2.11 6.48
C LEU A 168 2.83 -0.70 6.92
N ALA A 169 3.69 0.26 6.63
CA ALA A 169 3.36 1.68 6.71
C ALA A 169 2.80 2.13 5.36
N VAL A 170 1.53 2.49 5.30
CA VAL A 170 0.82 2.84 4.07
C VAL A 170 0.53 4.33 4.04
N GLY A 171 1.05 4.97 3.01
CA GLY A 171 0.92 6.41 2.80
C GLY A 171 2.08 7.23 3.34
N ALA A 172 2.27 8.40 2.75
CA ALA A 172 3.35 9.31 3.12
C ALA A 172 3.30 9.74 4.59
N CYS A 173 2.11 9.79 5.18
CA CYS A 173 1.95 10.10 6.61
C CYS A 173 2.59 9.02 7.48
N ALA A 174 2.30 7.75 7.22
CA ALA A 174 2.86 6.62 7.97
C ALA A 174 4.36 6.45 7.71
N VAL A 175 4.83 6.77 6.49
CA VAL A 175 6.25 6.57 6.11
C VAL A 175 7.13 7.73 6.57
N TYR A 176 6.69 8.99 6.39
CA TYR A 176 7.54 10.19 6.59
C TYR A 176 6.94 11.22 7.55
N GLY A 177 5.74 10.99 8.09
CA GLY A 177 4.98 12.01 8.81
C GLY A 177 4.25 13.01 7.91
N SER A 178 4.66 13.18 6.65
CA SER A 178 4.02 13.97 5.59
C SER A 178 3.64 15.42 6.00
N VAL A 179 2.42 15.85 5.66
CA VAL A 179 1.93 17.23 5.93
C VAL A 179 1.95 17.55 7.42
N GLN A 180 1.64 16.59 8.28
CA GLN A 180 1.64 16.77 9.73
C GLN A 180 3.04 17.02 10.28
N ALA A 181 4.07 16.41 9.67
CA ALA A 181 5.47 16.61 10.04
C ALA A 181 6.10 17.85 9.38
N ALA A 182 5.42 18.48 8.43
CA ALA A 182 5.90 19.71 7.81
C ALA A 182 6.08 20.82 8.85
N LYS A 183 7.13 21.66 8.68
CA LYS A 183 7.42 22.76 9.62
C LYS A 183 6.22 23.69 9.78
N PRO A 184 5.83 24.03 11.01
CA PRO A 184 6.57 23.90 12.27
C PRO A 184 6.41 22.57 13.00
N ASN A 185 5.75 21.56 12.44
CA ASN A 185 5.46 20.26 13.05
C ASN A 185 4.86 20.39 14.47
N PRO A 186 3.65 20.92 14.61
CA PRO A 186 3.10 21.29 15.91
C PRO A 186 2.83 20.09 16.83
N THR A 187 2.61 18.91 16.26
CA THR A 187 2.30 17.69 17.02
C THR A 187 3.52 16.77 17.23
N GLY A 188 4.67 17.10 16.66
CA GLY A 188 5.84 16.23 16.66
C GLY A 188 5.58 14.95 15.88
N ALA A 189 4.86 15.06 14.76
CA ALA A 189 4.51 13.90 13.91
C ALA A 189 5.74 13.28 13.26
N VAL A 190 5.82 11.94 13.32
CA VAL A 190 6.90 11.13 12.74
C VAL A 190 6.32 9.93 11.98
N GLY A 191 7.16 9.26 11.18
CA GLY A 191 6.81 8.00 10.54
C GLY A 191 6.78 6.82 11.51
N VAL A 192 6.21 5.70 11.06
CA VAL A 192 6.07 4.46 11.84
C VAL A 192 7.46 3.88 12.17
N ASP A 193 8.40 3.94 11.24
CA ASP A 193 9.76 3.44 11.40
C ASP A 193 10.58 4.25 12.43
N GLU A 194 10.18 5.48 12.75
CA GLU A 194 10.78 6.24 13.85
C GLU A 194 10.35 5.71 15.23
N ILE A 195 9.20 5.07 15.32
CA ILE A 195 8.64 4.49 16.55
C ILE A 195 9.03 3.02 16.70
N ILE A 196 8.92 2.24 15.63
CA ILE A 196 9.23 0.80 15.62
C ILE A 196 10.63 0.61 15.02
N LYS A 197 11.61 0.35 15.89
CA LYS A 197 13.03 0.19 15.51
C LYS A 197 13.50 -1.27 15.53
N ASP A 198 12.76 -2.14 16.16
CA ASP A 198 13.11 -3.55 16.39
C ASP A 198 12.56 -4.50 15.33
N LYS A 199 11.70 -4.01 14.47
CA LYS A 199 11.10 -4.78 13.36
C LYS A 199 11.24 -4.04 12.03
N ALA A 200 11.34 -4.82 10.95
CA ALA A 200 11.32 -4.26 9.61
C ALA A 200 9.93 -3.72 9.27
N VAL A 201 9.87 -2.50 8.78
CA VAL A 201 8.67 -1.85 8.28
C VAL A 201 8.75 -1.77 6.76
N ILE A 202 7.70 -2.23 6.07
CA ILE A 202 7.57 -2.10 4.62
C ILE A 202 6.85 -0.79 4.34
N ASN A 203 7.51 0.09 3.59
CA ASN A 203 7.03 1.44 3.31
C ASN A 203 6.31 1.52 1.96
N VAL A 204 4.99 1.58 1.98
CA VAL A 204 4.16 1.82 0.80
C VAL A 204 3.85 3.31 0.72
N SER A 205 4.81 4.05 0.14
CA SER A 205 4.82 5.51 0.15
C SER A 205 3.84 6.10 -0.87
N GLY A 206 3.20 7.24 -0.59
CA GLY A 206 2.21 7.96 -1.41
C GLY A 206 1.21 8.78 -0.63
N CYS A 207 0.60 9.78 -1.32
CA CYS A 207 -0.40 10.63 -0.69
C CYS A 207 -1.65 10.81 -1.59
N PRO A 208 -2.50 9.75 -1.66
CA PRO A 208 -2.30 8.38 -1.22
C PRO A 208 -1.40 7.57 -2.17
N PRO A 209 -0.89 6.40 -1.78
CA PRO A 209 -0.32 5.42 -2.71
C PRO A 209 -1.39 4.95 -3.69
N ILE A 210 -0.97 4.47 -4.86
CA ILE A 210 -1.87 3.82 -5.81
C ILE A 210 -2.47 2.57 -5.14
N GLY A 211 -3.79 2.41 -5.23
CA GLY A 211 -4.50 1.30 -4.58
C GLY A 211 -3.95 -0.07 -4.96
N GLU A 212 -3.57 -0.25 -6.23
CA GLU A 212 -2.96 -1.47 -6.76
C GLU A 212 -1.62 -1.79 -6.10
N VAL A 213 -0.83 -0.78 -5.71
CA VAL A 213 0.45 -1.00 -5.00
C VAL A 213 0.21 -1.48 -3.58
N ILE A 214 -0.82 -0.94 -2.91
CA ILE A 214 -1.22 -1.39 -1.56
C ILE A 214 -1.65 -2.85 -1.62
N THR A 215 -2.59 -3.17 -2.50
CA THR A 215 -3.12 -4.53 -2.65
C THR A 215 -2.08 -5.52 -3.15
N ALA A 216 -1.19 -5.11 -4.07
CA ALA A 216 -0.09 -5.94 -4.55
C ALA A 216 0.92 -6.24 -3.43
N SER A 217 1.25 -5.27 -2.58
CA SER A 217 2.15 -5.48 -1.44
C SER A 217 1.59 -6.52 -0.46
N LEU A 218 0.31 -6.39 -0.10
CA LEU A 218 -0.38 -7.36 0.74
C LEU A 218 -0.45 -8.74 0.08
N THR A 219 -0.82 -8.80 -1.20
CA THR A 219 -0.90 -10.07 -1.95
C THR A 219 0.46 -10.74 -2.08
N TYR A 220 1.54 -9.97 -2.28
CA TYR A 220 2.90 -10.53 -2.32
C TYR A 220 3.24 -11.24 -1.00
N ILE A 221 2.96 -10.59 0.14
CA ILE A 221 3.18 -11.14 1.48
C ILE A 221 2.38 -12.44 1.66
N LEU A 222 1.11 -12.43 1.28
CA LEU A 222 0.24 -13.61 1.38
C LEU A 222 0.74 -14.78 0.55
N THR A 223 1.22 -14.50 -0.66
CA THR A 223 1.62 -15.55 -1.62
C THR A 223 2.98 -16.15 -1.30
N HIS A 224 3.89 -15.34 -0.75
CA HIS A 224 5.27 -15.74 -0.52
C HIS A 224 5.61 -15.97 0.97
N GLY A 225 4.72 -15.61 1.89
CA GLY A 225 4.95 -15.73 3.34
C GLY A 225 6.10 -14.86 3.87
N LYS A 226 6.57 -13.89 3.06
CA LYS A 226 7.69 -13.02 3.37
C LYS A 226 7.50 -11.65 2.72
N PRO A 227 8.14 -10.58 3.26
CA PRO A 227 8.14 -9.28 2.64
C PRO A 227 8.76 -9.29 1.23
N PRO A 228 8.32 -8.38 0.32
CA PRO A 228 8.98 -8.16 -0.96
C PRO A 228 10.40 -7.60 -0.76
N GLU A 229 11.22 -7.69 -1.80
CA GLU A 229 12.49 -6.97 -1.84
C GLU A 229 12.21 -5.47 -1.81
N VAL A 230 13.00 -4.73 -1.01
CA VAL A 230 12.82 -3.31 -0.78
C VAL A 230 14.08 -2.51 -1.14
N ASP A 231 13.90 -1.23 -1.40
CA ASP A 231 15.00 -0.28 -1.56
C ASP A 231 15.55 0.20 -0.21
N SER A 232 16.47 1.16 -0.25
CA SER A 232 17.09 1.74 0.94
C SER A 232 16.12 2.49 1.88
N GLU A 233 14.91 2.79 1.40
CA GLU A 233 13.85 3.44 2.18
C GLU A 233 12.78 2.45 2.64
N GLY A 234 13.01 1.13 2.47
CA GLY A 234 12.05 0.08 2.84
C GLY A 234 10.87 -0.04 1.88
N ARG A 235 10.94 0.55 0.65
CA ARG A 235 9.85 0.53 -0.32
C ARG A 235 9.97 -0.66 -1.28
N PRO A 236 8.87 -1.37 -1.60
CA PRO A 236 8.88 -2.51 -2.50
C PRO A 236 9.48 -2.19 -3.88
N LEU A 237 10.53 -2.90 -4.28
CA LEU A 237 11.22 -2.66 -5.56
C LEU A 237 10.31 -2.86 -6.77
N PHE A 238 9.33 -3.76 -6.72
CA PHE A 238 8.40 -3.97 -7.82
C PHE A 238 7.56 -2.72 -8.15
N ALA A 239 7.35 -1.81 -7.17
CA ALA A 239 6.60 -0.58 -7.34
C ALA A 239 7.49 0.66 -7.43
N TYR A 240 8.60 0.68 -6.69
CA TYR A 240 9.43 1.89 -6.52
C TYR A 240 10.83 1.75 -7.14
N GLY A 241 11.17 0.60 -7.70
CA GLY A 241 12.51 0.34 -8.27
C GLY A 241 12.79 1.03 -9.60
N GLN A 242 11.76 1.49 -10.33
CA GLN A 242 11.91 2.18 -11.61
C GLN A 242 11.39 3.61 -11.55
N ARG A 243 12.04 4.51 -12.28
CA ARG A 243 11.63 5.90 -12.44
C ARG A 243 10.87 6.09 -13.75
N ILE A 244 9.98 7.08 -13.81
CA ILE A 244 9.31 7.48 -15.07
C ILE A 244 10.35 7.80 -16.14
N HIS A 245 11.46 8.42 -15.76
CA HIS A 245 12.55 8.78 -16.67
C HIS A 245 13.22 7.57 -17.32
N ASP A 246 13.28 6.42 -16.65
CA ASP A 246 13.95 5.21 -17.16
C ASP A 246 13.24 4.63 -18.38
N SER A 247 11.92 4.77 -18.46
CA SER A 247 11.09 4.30 -19.58
C SER A 247 10.52 5.44 -20.43
N CYS A 248 11.03 6.67 -20.25
CA CYS A 248 10.50 7.84 -20.94
C CYS A 248 10.82 7.83 -22.44
N PRO A 249 9.84 7.96 -23.36
CA PRO A 249 10.10 8.01 -24.79
C PRO A 249 10.92 9.26 -25.21
N ARG A 250 10.98 10.28 -24.35
CA ARG A 250 11.78 11.50 -24.55
C ARG A 250 13.19 11.39 -23.97
N ARG A 251 13.59 10.24 -23.42
CA ARG A 251 14.92 10.02 -22.82
C ARG A 251 16.06 10.33 -23.78
N PRO A 252 16.02 9.95 -25.10
CA PRO A 252 17.06 10.30 -26.05
C PRO A 252 17.30 11.81 -26.18
N HIS A 253 16.23 12.62 -26.10
CA HIS A 253 16.37 14.08 -26.12
C HIS A 253 17.00 14.63 -24.85
N PHE A 254 16.74 14.03 -23.69
CA PHE A 254 17.43 14.38 -22.44
C PHE A 254 18.94 14.13 -22.57
N ASP A 255 19.33 12.94 -23.04
CA ASP A 255 20.71 12.52 -23.18
C ASP A 255 21.46 13.39 -24.25
N ALA A 256 20.73 13.88 -25.24
CA ALA A 256 21.24 14.81 -26.28
C ALA A 256 21.25 16.30 -25.86
N GLY A 257 20.76 16.63 -24.62
CA GLY A 257 20.68 18.02 -24.16
C GLY A 257 19.60 18.86 -24.87
N GLN A 258 18.60 18.21 -25.48
CA GLN A 258 17.51 18.85 -26.21
C GLN A 258 16.33 19.06 -25.28
N PHE A 259 16.19 20.26 -24.74
CA PHE A 259 15.15 20.60 -23.75
C PHE A 259 14.15 21.61 -24.30
N VAL A 260 12.89 21.42 -24.01
CA VAL A 260 11.84 22.42 -24.20
C VAL A 260 12.06 23.56 -23.22
N ARG A 261 12.10 24.80 -23.73
CA ARG A 261 12.24 26.01 -22.91
C ARG A 261 10.91 26.67 -22.60
N THR A 262 9.97 26.57 -23.54
CA THR A 262 8.59 27.02 -23.39
C THR A 262 7.68 26.05 -24.13
N PHE A 263 6.41 25.90 -23.67
CA PHE A 263 5.48 24.91 -24.24
C PHE A 263 5.07 25.18 -25.71
N ASP A 264 5.44 26.34 -26.28
CA ASP A 264 5.12 26.77 -27.62
C ASP A 264 6.37 26.88 -28.52
N ASP A 265 7.57 26.54 -28.06
CA ASP A 265 8.81 26.57 -28.81
C ASP A 265 8.93 25.45 -29.87
N ALA A 266 9.97 25.50 -30.66
CA ALA A 266 10.26 24.47 -31.66
C ALA A 266 10.52 23.11 -31.02
N GLY A 267 11.21 23.06 -29.88
CA GLY A 267 11.48 21.82 -29.15
C GLY A 267 10.22 21.15 -28.64
N ALA A 268 9.23 21.93 -28.21
CA ALA A 268 7.92 21.38 -27.78
C ALA A 268 7.22 20.71 -28.94
N ARG A 269 7.25 21.30 -30.14
CA ARG A 269 6.66 20.74 -31.37
C ARG A 269 7.37 19.48 -31.85
N GLU A 270 8.71 19.41 -31.67
CA GLU A 270 9.55 18.27 -32.03
C GLU A 270 9.56 17.16 -30.94
N GLY A 271 8.89 17.37 -29.80
CA GLY A 271 8.80 16.38 -28.74
C GLY A 271 10.03 16.26 -27.85
N TRP A 272 10.84 17.34 -27.72
CA TRP A 272 12.04 17.36 -26.87
C TRP A 272 11.71 17.15 -25.39
N CYS A 273 12.75 16.94 -24.57
CA CYS A 273 12.60 16.67 -23.14
C CYS A 273 11.99 17.86 -22.39
N LEU A 274 11.04 17.57 -21.51
CA LEU A 274 10.31 18.57 -20.71
C LEU A 274 11.02 18.92 -19.38
N TYR A 275 12.25 18.49 -19.16
CA TYR A 275 12.95 18.67 -17.89
C TYR A 275 13.02 20.15 -17.47
N ASP A 276 13.41 21.04 -18.37
CA ASP A 276 13.57 22.47 -18.09
C ASP A 276 12.25 23.23 -17.87
N VAL A 277 11.13 22.66 -18.29
CA VAL A 277 9.79 23.19 -18.01
C VAL A 277 9.12 22.50 -16.81
N GLY A 278 9.89 21.78 -16.00
CA GLY A 278 9.47 21.29 -14.68
C GLY A 278 9.11 19.82 -14.60
N CYS A 279 9.47 18.99 -15.59
CA CYS A 279 9.24 17.53 -15.50
C CYS A 279 10.01 16.92 -14.33
N LYS A 280 9.30 16.18 -13.47
CA LYS A 280 9.85 15.46 -12.31
C LYS A 280 10.15 13.98 -12.59
N GLY A 281 10.07 13.54 -13.85
CA GLY A 281 10.29 12.15 -14.24
C GLY A 281 11.57 11.51 -13.67
N PRO A 282 12.72 12.19 -13.59
CA PRO A 282 13.94 11.62 -12.99
C PRO A 282 13.86 11.29 -11.50
N SER A 283 12.97 11.97 -10.76
CA SER A 283 12.77 11.76 -9.32
C SER A 283 11.51 10.97 -8.98
N THR A 284 10.60 10.73 -9.94
CA THR A 284 9.31 10.09 -9.72
C THR A 284 9.34 8.62 -10.09
N CYS A 285 8.90 7.73 -9.20
CA CYS A 285 8.80 6.29 -9.47
C CYS A 285 7.74 5.98 -10.52
N LEU A 286 7.93 4.93 -11.32
CA LEU A 286 7.10 4.61 -12.48
C LEU A 286 5.63 4.34 -12.13
N LEU A 287 5.36 3.60 -11.05
CA LEU A 287 4.01 3.35 -10.54
C LEU A 287 3.50 4.47 -9.62
N TYR A 288 4.18 5.60 -9.59
CA TYR A 288 3.98 6.67 -8.64
C TYR A 288 3.69 8.00 -9.34
N THR A 289 2.78 7.99 -10.31
CA THR A 289 2.51 9.15 -11.19
C THR A 289 1.83 10.32 -10.50
N PHE A 290 1.43 10.20 -9.22
CA PHE A 290 0.68 11.24 -8.50
C PHE A 290 1.25 11.53 -7.10
N ASP A 291 2.55 11.32 -6.88
CA ASP A 291 3.11 11.51 -5.55
C ASP A 291 3.45 12.98 -5.24
N ALA A 292 2.75 13.51 -4.26
CA ALA A 292 3.08 14.81 -3.66
C ALA A 292 4.30 14.76 -2.72
N VAL A 293 4.87 13.57 -2.44
CA VAL A 293 5.95 13.38 -1.45
C VAL A 293 7.27 13.96 -1.92
N ASP A 294 7.54 13.96 -3.23
CA ASP A 294 8.71 14.67 -3.78
C ASP A 294 8.64 16.20 -3.56
N ILE A 295 7.46 16.72 -3.20
CA ILE A 295 7.23 18.11 -2.84
C ILE A 295 7.54 18.34 -1.35
N CYS A 296 7.36 17.35 -0.49
CA CYS A 296 7.57 17.47 0.96
C CYS A 296 9.03 17.28 1.40
N ARG A 297 9.93 16.88 0.52
CA ARG A 297 11.39 16.80 0.78
C ARG A 297 12.15 18.09 0.45
N CYS A 298 11.46 19.15 0.01
CA CYS A 298 12.06 20.46 -0.28
C CYS A 298 12.03 21.37 0.95
#